data_df8c5a46c7a4822ec1e47ada20d055c1
#
_entry.id   df8c5a46c7a4822ec1e47ada20d055c1
#
_cell.length_a   1.000
_cell.length_b   1.000
_cell.length_c   1.000
_cell.angle_alpha   90.00
_cell.angle_beta   90.00
_cell.angle_gamma   90.00
#
_symmetry.space_group_name_H-M   'P 1'
#
loop_
_entity.id
_entity.type
_entity.pdbx_description
1 polymer ?
#
loop_
_entity_poly.entity_id
_entity_poly.type
_entity_poly.pdbx_seq_one_letter_code
_entity_poly.pdbx_strand_id
1 'polypeptide(L)'
;CRTLPFEDDGLFFLGEFSPPSETICPRGLLRRVLERGRSMGYEAYVGFEYEFFVFSETPESVREKNYRNLTPMAPGWFGYSVIRNSAGSDFYRQLLDQCRQMDMAIEGLHEETGPGVMEAAITVDSALSAADKAALFKTFAKIIAQKNGYMATFMAKVSKDWPGQSGHIHVSLKSKSGQSVFHEAGQPHSMSDAMRWFVGGQ
;
A
#
# COMPACT_ATOMS: atom_id res chain seq x y z
N CYS A 1 1.34 8.30 16.48
CA CYS A 1 1.85 9.61 16.11
C CYS A 1 3.00 9.45 15.13
N ARG A 2 3.03 10.28 14.08
CA ARG A 2 4.09 10.34 13.06
C ARG A 2 4.45 11.80 12.80
N THR A 3 5.69 12.08 12.47
CA THR A 3 6.08 13.40 11.96
C THR A 3 5.75 13.53 10.49
N LEU A 4 5.37 14.73 10.05
CA LEU A 4 5.17 15.04 8.63
C LEU A 4 6.48 15.55 8.02
N PRO A 5 7.09 14.85 7.05
CA PRO A 5 8.42 15.20 6.55
C PRO A 5 8.45 16.45 5.66
N PHE A 6 7.31 17.02 5.34
CA PHE A 6 7.16 18.22 4.49
C PHE A 6 6.56 19.42 5.24
N GLU A 7 6.48 19.33 6.56
CA GLU A 7 6.04 20.42 7.44
C GLU A 7 6.96 20.49 8.65
N ASP A 8 7.39 21.67 9.00
CA ASP A 8 8.20 21.90 10.20
C ASP A 8 7.34 21.62 11.45
N ASP A 9 7.81 20.74 12.32
CA ASP A 9 7.16 20.34 13.57
C ASP A 9 5.72 19.78 13.44
N GLY A 10 5.30 19.39 12.22
CA GLY A 10 3.99 18.79 11.98
C GLY A 10 3.87 17.38 12.58
N LEU A 11 2.81 17.14 13.35
CA LEU A 11 2.47 15.82 13.88
C LEU A 11 1.19 15.31 13.27
N PHE A 12 1.17 14.02 12.92
CA PHE A 12 0.01 13.33 12.38
C PHE A 12 -0.45 12.21 13.32
N PHE A 13 -1.76 12.14 13.54
CA PHE A 13 -2.40 11.13 14.38
C PHE A 13 -3.49 10.41 13.60
N LEU A 14 -3.54 9.08 13.73
CA LEU A 14 -4.69 8.28 13.33
C LEU A 14 -5.64 8.16 14.51
N GLY A 15 -6.92 8.50 14.29
CA GLY A 15 -7.97 8.36 15.27
C GLY A 15 -8.87 7.14 14.98
N GLU A 16 -9.65 6.76 15.99
CA GLU A 16 -10.77 5.82 15.86
C GLU A 16 -12.06 6.51 16.26
N PHE A 17 -13.18 6.01 15.77
CA PHE A 17 -14.48 6.49 16.20
C PHE A 17 -14.78 6.03 17.63
N SER A 18 -15.29 6.96 18.44
CA SER A 18 -15.80 6.65 19.77
C SER A 18 -17.31 6.33 19.73
N PRO A 19 -17.86 5.77 20.82
CA PRO A 19 -19.30 5.53 20.91
C PRO A 19 -20.15 6.79 20.58
N PRO A 20 -21.29 6.63 19.87
CA PRO A 20 -21.88 5.36 19.42
C PRO A 20 -21.37 4.87 18.06
N SER A 21 -20.45 5.59 17.40
CA SER A 21 -20.02 5.32 16.02
C SER A 21 -18.88 4.29 15.93
N GLU A 22 -18.39 3.75 17.03
CA GLU A 22 -17.29 2.77 17.06
C GLU A 22 -17.59 1.50 16.26
N THR A 23 -18.88 1.14 16.11
CA THR A 23 -19.28 -0.08 15.39
C THR A 23 -18.97 -0.02 13.89
N ILE A 24 -18.96 1.18 13.30
CA ILE A 24 -18.65 1.41 11.88
C ILE A 24 -17.18 1.81 11.65
N CYS A 25 -16.34 1.83 12.68
CA CYS A 25 -14.93 2.17 12.56
C CYS A 25 -14.13 1.02 11.92
N PRO A 26 -13.57 1.17 10.70
CA PRO A 26 -12.83 0.09 10.05
C PRO A 26 -11.60 -0.34 10.85
N ARG A 27 -10.85 0.61 11.42
CA ARG A 27 -9.68 0.33 12.25
C ARG A 27 -10.07 -0.38 13.54
N GLY A 28 -11.16 0.05 14.17
CA GLY A 28 -11.73 -0.61 15.34
C GLY A 28 -12.23 -2.04 15.04
N LEU A 29 -12.82 -2.26 13.86
CA LEU A 29 -13.19 -3.61 13.41
C LEU A 29 -11.97 -4.52 13.28
N LEU A 30 -10.90 -4.07 12.60
CA LEU A 30 -9.67 -4.83 12.47
C LEU A 30 -9.09 -5.18 13.85
N ARG A 31 -9.05 -4.23 14.77
CA ARG A 31 -8.57 -4.48 16.15
C ARG A 31 -9.35 -5.60 16.84
N ARG A 32 -10.69 -5.58 16.76
CA ARG A 32 -11.53 -6.65 17.33
C ARG A 32 -11.25 -8.02 16.70
N VAL A 33 -11.06 -8.07 15.38
CA VAL A 33 -10.70 -9.31 14.67
C VAL A 33 -9.33 -9.83 15.13
N LEU A 34 -8.35 -8.94 15.26
CA LEU A 34 -7.01 -9.29 15.74
C LEU A 34 -7.02 -9.76 17.20
N GLU A 35 -7.83 -9.17 18.07
CA GLU A 35 -8.03 -9.62 19.46
C GLU A 35 -8.60 -11.04 19.50
N ARG A 36 -9.59 -11.33 18.63
CA ARG A 36 -10.10 -12.70 18.49
C ARG A 36 -9.01 -13.67 18.02
N GLY A 37 -8.20 -13.30 17.03
CA GLY A 37 -7.05 -14.09 16.59
C GLY A 37 -6.08 -14.39 17.73
N ARG A 38 -5.73 -13.36 18.53
CA ARG A 38 -4.86 -13.52 19.70
C ARG A 38 -5.45 -14.45 20.76
N SER A 39 -6.77 -14.41 20.98
CA SER A 39 -7.44 -15.33 21.91
C SER A 39 -7.37 -16.79 21.45
N MET A 40 -7.22 -17.02 20.14
CA MET A 40 -6.99 -18.33 19.54
C MET A 40 -5.50 -18.72 19.49
N GLY A 41 -4.60 -17.84 19.93
CA GLY A 41 -3.16 -18.08 19.97
C GLY A 41 -2.39 -17.62 18.73
N TYR A 42 -2.99 -16.78 17.88
CA TYR A 42 -2.40 -16.30 16.63
C TYR A 42 -2.09 -14.80 16.67
N GLU A 43 -0.97 -14.44 16.06
CA GLU A 43 -0.60 -13.07 15.75
C GLU A 43 -0.48 -12.89 14.24
N ALA A 44 -1.15 -11.90 13.69
CA ALA A 44 -1.14 -11.63 12.26
C ALA A 44 -0.08 -10.59 11.88
N TYR A 45 0.69 -10.92 10.83
CA TYR A 45 1.63 -10.04 10.15
C TYR A 45 1.19 -9.87 8.70
N VAL A 46 1.23 -8.63 8.21
CA VAL A 46 0.65 -8.28 6.91
C VAL A 46 1.61 -7.39 6.14
N GLY A 47 1.76 -7.65 4.84
CA GLY A 47 2.39 -6.77 3.87
C GLY A 47 1.36 -6.31 2.84
N PHE A 48 1.42 -5.05 2.46
CA PHE A 48 0.56 -4.47 1.43
C PHE A 48 1.38 -4.09 0.21
N GLU A 49 0.87 -4.42 -0.96
CA GLU A 49 1.34 -3.92 -2.25
C GLU A 49 0.26 -3.05 -2.87
N TYR A 50 0.67 -1.96 -3.48
CA TYR A 50 -0.21 -1.08 -4.23
C TYR A 50 0.34 -0.79 -5.60
N GLU A 51 -0.46 -1.07 -6.63
CA GLU A 51 -0.27 -0.53 -7.95
C GLU A 51 -1.00 0.82 -8.06
N PHE A 52 -0.40 1.77 -8.77
CA PHE A 52 -1.00 3.09 -8.97
C PHE A 52 -0.45 3.75 -10.23
N PHE A 53 -1.31 4.55 -10.88
CA PHE A 53 -0.88 5.36 -12.01
C PHE A 53 -0.29 6.69 -11.55
N VAL A 54 0.75 7.12 -12.26
CA VAL A 54 1.35 8.45 -12.10
C VAL A 54 1.29 9.18 -13.46
N PHE A 55 0.75 10.40 -13.41
CA PHE A 55 0.60 11.26 -14.57
C PHE A 55 1.44 12.53 -14.39
N SER A 56 2.05 13.01 -15.49
CA SER A 56 2.70 14.32 -15.58
C SER A 56 1.63 15.41 -15.70
N GLU A 57 0.85 15.59 -14.63
CA GLU A 57 -0.29 16.51 -14.57
C GLU A 57 -0.31 17.25 -13.23
N THR A 58 -0.78 18.49 -13.28
CA THR A 58 -1.09 19.28 -12.07
C THR A 58 -2.60 19.29 -11.80
N PRO A 59 -3.05 19.73 -10.61
CA PRO A 59 -4.49 19.91 -10.35
C PRO A 59 -5.20 20.81 -11.37
N GLU A 60 -4.50 21.80 -11.91
CA GLU A 60 -5.01 22.72 -12.91
C GLU A 60 -5.16 22.02 -14.27
N SER A 61 -4.09 21.39 -14.77
CA SER A 61 -4.10 20.72 -16.08
C SER A 61 -5.11 19.57 -16.13
N VAL A 62 -5.27 18.84 -15.04
CA VAL A 62 -6.29 17.77 -14.93
C VAL A 62 -7.70 18.31 -15.07
N ARG A 63 -8.01 19.46 -14.44
CA ARG A 63 -9.32 20.12 -14.54
C ARG A 63 -9.56 20.68 -15.95
N GLU A 64 -8.57 21.32 -16.56
CA GLU A 64 -8.64 21.82 -17.94
C GLU A 64 -8.94 20.70 -18.93
N LYS A 65 -8.33 19.53 -18.72
CA LYS A 65 -8.57 18.31 -19.51
C LYS A 65 -9.84 17.56 -19.16
N ASN A 66 -10.60 17.98 -18.15
CA ASN A 66 -11.78 17.26 -17.63
C ASN A 66 -11.46 15.78 -17.29
N TYR A 67 -10.29 15.53 -16.70
CA TYR A 67 -9.79 14.19 -16.35
C TYR A 67 -9.68 13.24 -17.54
N ARG A 68 -9.46 13.75 -18.74
CA ARG A 68 -9.32 12.97 -19.98
C ARG A 68 -7.98 13.25 -20.64
N ASN A 69 -7.50 12.26 -21.42
CA ASN A 69 -6.24 12.40 -22.19
C ASN A 69 -5.06 12.86 -21.31
N LEU A 70 -4.99 12.31 -20.09
CA LEU A 70 -3.92 12.61 -19.15
C LEU A 70 -2.59 12.07 -19.69
N THR A 71 -1.51 12.79 -19.46
CA THR A 71 -0.17 12.43 -19.90
C THR A 71 0.49 11.52 -18.87
N PRO A 72 0.78 10.24 -19.16
CA PRO A 72 1.49 9.37 -18.22
C PRO A 72 2.88 9.91 -17.91
N MET A 73 3.38 9.67 -16.68
CA MET A 73 4.76 10.01 -16.29
C MET A 73 5.78 9.31 -17.18
N ALA A 74 5.51 8.05 -17.55
CA ALA A 74 6.32 7.28 -18.47
C ALA A 74 5.44 6.77 -19.64
N PRO A 75 5.80 7.04 -20.90
CA PRO A 75 5.01 6.62 -22.06
C PRO A 75 5.24 5.13 -22.37
N GLY A 76 4.21 4.47 -22.91
CA GLY A 76 4.27 3.10 -23.43
C GLY A 76 4.22 2.02 -22.35
N TRP A 77 4.33 0.78 -22.80
CA TRP A 77 4.11 -0.43 -22.00
C TRP A 77 5.45 -1.12 -21.66
N PHE A 78 6.31 -0.42 -20.94
CA PHE A 78 7.66 -0.88 -20.63
C PHE A 78 7.87 -0.98 -19.12
N GLY A 79 7.16 -1.87 -18.46
CA GLY A 79 7.41 -2.20 -17.06
C GLY A 79 8.84 -2.70 -16.83
N TYR A 80 9.33 -2.57 -15.61
CA TYR A 80 10.65 -3.05 -15.15
C TYR A 80 11.86 -2.45 -15.90
N SER A 81 11.67 -1.28 -16.53
CA SER A 81 12.74 -0.63 -17.30
C SER A 81 13.71 0.12 -16.39
N VAL A 82 14.97 -0.33 -16.35
CA VAL A 82 16.02 0.37 -15.60
C VAL A 82 16.22 1.82 -16.10
N ILE A 83 16.10 2.05 -17.42
CA ILE A 83 16.25 3.40 -18.00
C ILE A 83 15.17 4.33 -17.48
N ARG A 84 13.90 3.89 -17.45
CA ARG A 84 12.78 4.71 -17.00
C ARG A 84 12.82 4.96 -15.50
N ASN A 85 13.07 3.92 -14.73
CA ASN A 85 13.27 4.04 -13.29
C ASN A 85 14.40 5.01 -12.95
N SER A 86 15.50 4.98 -13.70
CA SER A 86 16.61 5.91 -13.50
C SER A 86 16.27 7.34 -13.89
N ALA A 87 15.52 7.53 -14.98
CA ALA A 87 15.05 8.86 -15.39
C ALA A 87 14.08 9.48 -14.38
N GLY A 88 13.22 8.69 -13.74
CA GLY A 88 12.30 9.11 -12.67
C GLY A 88 12.89 9.11 -11.26
N SER A 89 14.18 8.88 -11.11
CA SER A 89 14.81 8.57 -9.81
C SER A 89 14.65 9.64 -8.73
N ASP A 90 14.47 10.91 -9.08
CA ASP A 90 14.28 12.00 -8.09
C ASP A 90 12.93 11.85 -7.36
N PHE A 91 11.86 11.59 -8.11
CA PHE A 91 10.55 11.31 -7.52
C PHE A 91 10.58 10.03 -6.68
N TYR A 92 11.20 8.97 -7.18
CA TYR A 92 11.29 7.70 -6.46
C TYR A 92 12.06 7.83 -5.14
N ARG A 93 13.21 8.52 -5.16
CA ARG A 93 13.96 8.79 -3.93
C ARG A 93 13.14 9.58 -2.91
N GLN A 94 12.44 10.62 -3.33
CA GLN A 94 11.58 11.40 -2.44
C GLN A 94 10.44 10.55 -1.86
N LEU A 95 9.79 9.70 -2.66
CA LEU A 95 8.75 8.80 -2.19
C LEU A 95 9.30 7.84 -1.12
N LEU A 96 10.43 7.19 -1.40
CA LEU A 96 11.08 6.26 -0.47
C LEU A 96 11.50 6.95 0.84
N ASP A 97 12.14 8.12 0.74
CA ASP A 97 12.69 8.82 1.90
C ASP A 97 11.59 9.41 2.79
N GLN A 98 10.57 10.01 2.21
CA GLN A 98 9.45 10.57 2.97
C GLN A 98 8.59 9.46 3.61
N CYS A 99 8.35 8.36 2.90
CA CYS A 99 7.68 7.20 3.48
C CYS A 99 8.47 6.62 4.66
N ARG A 100 9.81 6.52 4.54
CA ARG A 100 10.67 6.05 5.64
C ARG A 100 10.59 6.98 6.86
N GLN A 101 10.63 8.31 6.67
CA GLN A 101 10.50 9.29 7.74
C GLN A 101 9.15 9.20 8.47
N MET A 102 8.10 8.78 7.77
CA MET A 102 6.77 8.54 8.32
C MET A 102 6.56 7.13 8.87
N ASP A 103 7.62 6.34 9.07
CA ASP A 103 7.54 4.94 9.48
C ASP A 103 6.65 4.09 8.56
N MET A 104 6.74 4.33 7.26
CA MET A 104 6.07 3.58 6.20
C MET A 104 7.10 3.08 5.18
N ALA A 105 8.14 2.40 5.63
CA ALA A 105 9.21 1.97 4.74
C ALA A 105 8.67 1.12 3.58
N ILE A 106 9.14 1.43 2.37
CA ILE A 106 8.86 0.69 1.15
C ILE A 106 10.04 -0.25 0.90
N GLU A 107 9.79 -1.53 0.74
CA GLU A 107 10.84 -2.55 0.46
C GLU A 107 10.99 -2.87 -1.01
N GLY A 108 9.97 -2.57 -1.83
CA GLY A 108 9.99 -2.72 -3.28
C GLY A 108 9.28 -1.56 -3.95
N LEU A 109 9.92 -0.96 -4.98
CA LEU A 109 9.32 0.09 -5.80
C LEU A 109 9.81 -0.08 -7.23
N HIS A 110 8.90 -0.25 -8.17
CA HIS A 110 9.21 -0.42 -9.58
C HIS A 110 8.07 0.06 -10.48
N GLU A 111 8.38 0.23 -11.77
CA GLU A 111 7.35 0.44 -12.79
C GLU A 111 6.75 -0.89 -13.21
N GLU A 112 5.43 -0.95 -13.24
CA GLU A 112 4.64 -2.06 -13.72
C GLU A 112 4.23 -1.91 -15.20
N THR A 113 3.57 -2.95 -15.73
CA THR A 113 3.10 -2.97 -17.12
C THR A 113 1.99 -1.95 -17.31
N GLY A 114 2.28 -0.93 -18.09
CA GLY A 114 1.34 0.12 -18.44
C GLY A 114 1.98 1.51 -18.37
N PRO A 115 1.36 2.49 -19.06
CA PRO A 115 1.91 3.85 -19.09
C PRO A 115 1.85 4.51 -17.72
N GLY A 116 3.02 4.76 -17.10
CA GLY A 116 3.13 5.40 -15.80
C GLY A 116 2.57 4.61 -14.62
N VAL A 117 2.48 3.28 -14.75
CA VAL A 117 2.07 2.42 -13.63
C VAL A 117 3.26 2.12 -12.75
N MET A 118 3.09 2.30 -11.46
CA MET A 118 4.07 1.96 -10.43
C MET A 118 3.47 0.96 -9.44
N GLU A 119 4.33 0.14 -8.86
CA GLU A 119 4.00 -0.72 -7.74
C GLU A 119 4.92 -0.45 -6.56
N ALA A 120 4.33 -0.36 -5.38
CA ALA A 120 5.05 -0.19 -4.12
C ALA A 120 4.65 -1.29 -3.13
N ALA A 121 5.66 -2.04 -2.66
CA ALA A 121 5.53 -3.01 -1.59
C ALA A 121 5.93 -2.37 -0.27
N ILE A 122 4.99 -2.28 0.68
CA ILE A 122 5.23 -1.72 2.01
C ILE A 122 5.78 -2.84 2.90
N THR A 123 6.84 -2.54 3.64
CA THR A 123 7.48 -3.49 4.56
C THR A 123 6.44 -4.13 5.51
N VAL A 124 6.51 -5.46 5.62
CA VAL A 124 5.65 -6.24 6.50
C VAL A 124 5.70 -5.75 7.96
N ASP A 125 4.55 -5.73 8.63
CA ASP A 125 4.43 -5.35 10.04
C ASP A 125 3.27 -6.13 10.70
N SER A 126 3.07 -5.91 12.01
CA SER A 126 1.85 -6.36 12.70
C SER A 126 0.62 -5.81 11.97
N ALA A 127 -0.43 -6.61 11.86
CA ALA A 127 -1.54 -6.33 10.94
C ALA A 127 -2.20 -4.94 11.13
N LEU A 128 -2.31 -4.47 12.39
CA LEU A 128 -2.88 -3.14 12.63
C LEU A 128 -1.95 -2.02 12.16
N SER A 129 -0.65 -2.14 12.46
CA SER A 129 0.37 -1.19 11.99
C SER A 129 0.48 -1.19 10.47
N ALA A 130 0.49 -2.37 9.85
CA ALA A 130 0.52 -2.52 8.40
C ALA A 130 -0.70 -1.85 7.73
N ALA A 131 -1.91 -2.04 8.27
CA ALA A 131 -3.12 -1.39 7.77
C ALA A 131 -3.06 0.14 7.90
N ASP A 132 -2.55 0.65 9.02
CA ASP A 132 -2.31 2.08 9.21
C ASP A 132 -1.34 2.64 8.16
N LYS A 133 -0.20 1.97 7.94
CA LYS A 133 0.80 2.33 6.93
C LYS A 133 0.20 2.32 5.53
N ALA A 134 -0.56 1.29 5.19
CA ALA A 134 -1.21 1.16 3.89
C ALA A 134 -2.23 2.28 3.61
N ALA A 135 -3.06 2.64 4.59
CA ALA A 135 -4.02 3.74 4.46
C ALA A 135 -3.32 5.09 4.28
N LEU A 136 -2.24 5.32 5.04
CA LEU A 136 -1.44 6.53 4.94
C LEU A 136 -0.68 6.61 3.62
N PHE A 137 -0.11 5.51 3.15
CA PHE A 137 0.60 5.47 1.87
C PHE A 137 -0.25 5.98 0.72
N LYS A 138 -1.51 5.54 0.60
CA LYS A 138 -2.43 6.03 -0.46
C LYS A 138 -2.66 7.54 -0.39
N THR A 139 -2.63 8.12 0.78
CA THR A 139 -2.79 9.57 0.97
C THR A 139 -1.50 10.31 0.63
N PHE A 140 -0.39 9.89 1.25
CA PHE A 140 0.87 10.62 1.14
C PHE A 140 1.58 10.43 -0.20
N ALA A 141 1.43 9.29 -0.86
CA ALA A 141 1.91 9.12 -2.24
C ALA A 141 1.31 10.17 -3.19
N LYS A 142 0.03 10.51 -3.03
CA LYS A 142 -0.61 11.59 -3.82
C LYS A 142 -0.04 12.97 -3.49
N ILE A 143 0.22 13.25 -2.21
CA ILE A 143 0.81 14.53 -1.77
C ILE A 143 2.23 14.66 -2.33
N ILE A 144 3.03 13.59 -2.19
CA ILE A 144 4.41 13.56 -2.67
C ILE A 144 4.44 13.72 -4.20
N ALA A 145 3.56 13.02 -4.92
CA ALA A 145 3.42 13.17 -6.37
C ALA A 145 3.09 14.62 -6.74
N GLN A 146 2.11 15.23 -6.10
CA GLN A 146 1.72 16.61 -6.38
C GLN A 146 2.86 17.62 -6.12
N LYS A 147 3.63 17.42 -5.04
CA LYS A 147 4.81 18.27 -4.75
C LYS A 147 5.91 18.14 -5.80
N ASN A 148 5.90 17.07 -6.58
CA ASN A 148 6.82 16.82 -7.70
C ASN A 148 6.23 17.14 -9.08
N GLY A 149 5.08 17.80 -9.16
CA GLY A 149 4.43 18.13 -10.43
C GLY A 149 3.73 16.96 -11.10
N TYR A 150 3.40 15.91 -10.33
CA TYR A 150 2.70 14.71 -10.79
C TYR A 150 1.33 14.58 -10.13
N MET A 151 0.48 13.76 -10.73
CA MET A 151 -0.75 13.27 -10.13
C MET A 151 -0.68 11.75 -9.98
N ALA A 152 -0.81 11.24 -8.76
CA ALA A 152 -0.95 9.82 -8.50
C ALA A 152 -2.42 9.43 -8.27
N THR A 153 -2.85 8.29 -8.83
CA THR A 153 -4.19 7.75 -8.62
C THR A 153 -4.18 6.24 -8.41
N PHE A 154 -4.97 5.79 -7.44
CA PHE A 154 -5.21 4.38 -7.13
C PHE A 154 -6.53 3.88 -7.73
N MET A 155 -6.99 4.50 -8.82
CA MET A 155 -8.17 4.08 -9.55
C MET A 155 -7.90 2.75 -10.26
N ALA A 156 -8.74 1.75 -10.04
CA ALA A 156 -8.52 0.40 -10.55
C ALA A 156 -8.44 0.30 -12.08
N LYS A 157 -9.12 1.18 -12.81
CA LYS A 157 -9.13 1.19 -14.28
C LYS A 157 -9.29 2.62 -14.78
N VAL A 158 -8.21 3.24 -15.22
CA VAL A 158 -8.21 4.64 -15.70
C VAL A 158 -8.59 4.76 -17.18
N SER A 159 -8.40 3.70 -17.97
CA SER A 159 -8.72 3.63 -19.39
C SER A 159 -9.15 2.22 -19.77
N LYS A 160 -10.09 2.10 -20.69
CA LYS A 160 -10.49 0.79 -21.26
C LYS A 160 -9.35 0.12 -22.04
N ASP A 161 -8.42 0.90 -22.57
CA ASP A 161 -7.36 0.47 -23.48
C ASP A 161 -6.03 0.16 -22.71
N TRP A 162 -5.96 0.50 -21.42
CA TRP A 162 -4.79 0.27 -20.58
C TRP A 162 -5.02 -0.90 -19.62
N PRO A 163 -3.98 -1.48 -19.02
CA PRO A 163 -4.17 -2.46 -17.96
C PRO A 163 -4.93 -1.84 -16.79
N GLY A 164 -5.59 -2.67 -16.02
CA GLY A 164 -6.05 -2.28 -14.68
C GLY A 164 -4.89 -2.31 -13.72
N GLN A 165 -5.15 -1.84 -12.52
CA GLN A 165 -4.24 -1.99 -11.40
C GLN A 165 -5.01 -2.47 -10.18
N SER A 166 -4.31 -3.10 -9.26
CA SER A 166 -4.87 -3.63 -8.03
C SER A 166 -3.94 -3.38 -6.85
N GLY A 167 -4.01 -4.22 -5.89
CA GLY A 167 -3.07 -4.33 -4.79
C GLY A 167 -3.19 -5.72 -4.21
N HIS A 168 -2.17 -6.14 -3.51
CA HIS A 168 -2.12 -7.43 -2.84
C HIS A 168 -2.03 -7.23 -1.33
N ILE A 169 -2.60 -8.16 -0.60
CA ILE A 169 -2.47 -8.25 0.86
C ILE A 169 -1.85 -9.61 1.17
N HIS A 170 -0.61 -9.59 1.59
CA HIS A 170 0.09 -10.79 2.06
C HIS A 170 -0.18 -10.96 3.54
N VAL A 171 -0.67 -12.13 3.93
CA VAL A 171 -1.00 -12.43 5.33
C VAL A 171 -0.20 -13.62 5.81
N SER A 172 0.43 -13.49 6.96
CA SER A 172 1.03 -14.60 7.69
C SER A 172 0.57 -14.60 9.14
N LEU A 173 0.47 -15.79 9.72
CA LEU A 173 0.16 -15.97 11.14
C LEU A 173 1.38 -16.56 11.86
N LYS A 174 1.64 -16.04 13.05
CA LYS A 174 2.62 -16.60 13.99
C LYS A 174 1.92 -17.09 15.25
N SER A 175 2.45 -18.14 15.83
CA SER A 175 2.07 -18.58 17.17
C SER A 175 2.65 -17.64 18.23
N LYS A 176 2.24 -17.79 19.48
CA LYS A 176 2.83 -17.05 20.62
C LYS A 176 4.33 -17.29 20.79
N SER A 177 4.86 -18.40 20.28
CA SER A 177 6.30 -18.70 20.25
C SER A 177 7.03 -18.09 19.04
N GLY A 178 6.34 -17.35 18.17
CA GLY A 178 6.91 -16.73 16.98
C GLY A 178 7.05 -17.65 15.76
N GLN A 179 6.60 -18.91 15.85
CA GLN A 179 6.66 -19.87 14.74
C GLN A 179 5.58 -19.60 13.71
N SER A 180 5.89 -19.86 12.43
CA SER A 180 4.90 -19.78 11.34
C SER A 180 3.76 -20.80 11.59
N VAL A 181 2.53 -20.32 11.51
CA VAL A 181 1.33 -21.16 11.64
C VAL A 181 0.92 -21.76 10.29
N PHE A 182 1.27 -21.11 9.18
CA PHE A 182 0.83 -21.52 7.85
C PHE A 182 1.72 -22.58 7.20
N HIS A 183 2.94 -22.77 7.71
CA HIS A 183 3.89 -23.72 7.17
C HIS A 183 3.95 -25.00 8.02
N GLU A 184 3.87 -26.17 7.36
CA GLU A 184 4.06 -27.48 7.97
C GLU A 184 4.82 -28.41 7.02
N ALA A 185 6.07 -28.74 7.37
CA ALA A 185 6.91 -29.60 6.57
C ALA A 185 6.29 -30.99 6.40
N GLY A 186 6.37 -31.56 5.21
CA GLY A 186 5.84 -32.89 4.89
C GLY A 186 4.36 -32.91 4.47
N GLN A 187 3.64 -31.81 4.64
CA GLN A 187 2.29 -31.67 4.09
C GLN A 187 2.32 -31.28 2.61
N PRO A 188 1.28 -31.57 1.82
CA PRO A 188 1.16 -31.11 0.43
C PRO A 188 1.34 -29.58 0.37
N HIS A 189 2.25 -29.11 -0.50
CA HIS A 189 2.63 -27.71 -0.65
C HIS A 189 3.18 -27.06 0.64
N SER A 190 3.60 -27.85 1.62
CA SER A 190 4.00 -27.39 2.96
C SER A 190 2.93 -26.55 3.67
N MET A 191 1.67 -26.72 3.31
CA MET A 191 0.53 -26.00 3.89
C MET A 191 0.04 -26.75 5.15
N SER A 192 -0.04 -26.04 6.26
CA SER A 192 -0.70 -26.53 7.47
C SER A 192 -2.23 -26.58 7.32
N ASP A 193 -2.91 -27.30 8.19
CA ASP A 193 -4.38 -27.25 8.23
C ASP A 193 -4.90 -25.86 8.55
N ALA A 194 -4.21 -25.11 9.41
CA ALA A 194 -4.58 -23.71 9.70
C ALA A 194 -4.55 -22.83 8.44
N MET A 195 -3.57 -23.02 7.56
CA MET A 195 -3.52 -22.29 6.28
C MET A 195 -4.68 -22.71 5.37
N ARG A 196 -4.99 -24.00 5.26
CA ARG A 196 -6.12 -24.49 4.46
C ARG A 196 -7.45 -23.90 4.94
N TRP A 197 -7.67 -23.88 6.26
CA TRP A 197 -8.87 -23.27 6.83
C TRP A 197 -8.95 -21.77 6.61
N PHE A 198 -7.80 -21.07 6.72
CA PHE A 198 -7.74 -19.64 6.43
C PHE A 198 -8.10 -19.33 4.99
N VAL A 199 -7.52 -20.06 4.02
CA VAL A 199 -7.85 -19.91 2.59
C VAL A 199 -9.30 -20.29 2.31
N GLY A 200 -9.80 -21.34 2.95
CA GLY A 200 -11.20 -21.78 2.81
C GLY A 200 -12.22 -20.80 3.40
N GLY A 201 -11.79 -19.88 4.25
CA GLY A 201 -12.64 -18.83 4.84
C GLY A 201 -12.69 -17.53 4.03
N GLN A 202 -11.86 -17.40 3.00
CA GLN A 202 -11.80 -16.24 2.08
C GLN A 202 -12.84 -16.37 0.96
#